data_0503123f71d513cfa083a6bb01aff45c
#
_entry.id   0503123f71d513cfa083a6bb01aff45c
#
_cell.length_a   1.000
_cell.length_b   1.000
_cell.length_c   1.000
_cell.angle_alpha   90.00
_cell.angle_beta   90.00
_cell.angle_gamma   90.00
#
_symmetry.space_group_name_H-M   'P 1'
#
loop_
_entity.id
_entity.type
_entity.pdbx_description
1 polymer ?
#
loop_
_entity_poly.entity_id
_entity_poly.type
_entity_poly.pdbx_seq_one_letter_code
_entity_poly.pdbx_strand_id
1 'polypeptide(L)'
;MATFTNQATLTYNGQTTTSNVTVGELTETLTAAKTAVVPTYGTDGRVTYILSLVNSGTAPLTGLTITDDLGGYTFNAGTVYPLSYTAGSVRYYQNGVLQAAPAVTAGPPLTFTGITVPAGGNAVIAYEAVPTAFAPPTAEGTVTNSASVTGAGLANPVTATETVAPEAAPALTINKSLSPTTVTENSRLTYTFTIQNTGIYHTVTLDLEHEALLIRHKFCRNRKISFD
;
A
#
# COMPACT_ATOMS: atom_id res chain seq x y z
N MET A 1 -12.67 -4.69 -25.00
CA MET A 1 -13.14 -3.66 -25.96
C MET A 1 -14.64 -3.58 -25.87
N ALA A 2 -15.19 -2.39 -25.67
CA ALA A 2 -16.64 -2.16 -25.73
C ALA A 2 -17.03 -1.88 -27.16
N THR A 3 -18.21 -2.35 -27.59
CA THR A 3 -18.74 -2.10 -28.93
C THR A 3 -20.00 -1.26 -28.82
N PHE A 4 -20.25 -0.41 -29.81
CA PHE A 4 -21.50 0.30 -29.96
C PHE A 4 -22.09 0.02 -31.33
N THR A 5 -23.42 0.07 -31.47
CA THR A 5 -24.13 -0.14 -32.71
C THR A 5 -24.88 1.12 -33.07
N ASN A 6 -24.98 1.39 -34.40
CA ASN A 6 -25.76 2.50 -34.93
C ASN A 6 -26.61 2.00 -36.11
N GLN A 7 -27.87 2.42 -36.16
CA GLN A 7 -28.83 2.12 -37.23
C GLN A 7 -29.70 3.34 -37.49
N ALA A 8 -29.90 3.69 -38.76
CA ALA A 8 -30.77 4.78 -39.18
C ALA A 8 -32.15 4.24 -39.57
N THR A 9 -33.19 5.05 -39.36
CA THR A 9 -34.54 4.77 -39.75
C THR A 9 -35.02 5.91 -40.68
N LEU A 10 -35.60 5.55 -41.83
CA LEU A 10 -36.20 6.47 -42.76
C LEU A 10 -37.70 6.21 -42.86
N THR A 11 -38.52 7.25 -42.64
CA THR A 11 -39.98 7.18 -42.83
C THR A 11 -40.41 8.12 -43.95
N TYR A 12 -41.14 7.57 -44.93
CA TYR A 12 -41.69 8.33 -46.05
C TYR A 12 -43.09 7.80 -46.42
N ASN A 13 -44.07 8.65 -46.56
CA ASN A 13 -45.48 8.31 -46.84
C ASN A 13 -46.06 7.19 -45.95
N GLY A 14 -45.71 7.19 -44.64
CA GLY A 14 -46.17 6.17 -43.68
C GLY A 14 -45.46 4.81 -43.78
N GLN A 15 -44.49 4.68 -44.70
CA GLN A 15 -43.64 3.51 -44.83
C GLN A 15 -42.31 3.79 -44.11
N THR A 16 -41.87 2.84 -43.27
CA THR A 16 -40.61 2.95 -42.56
C THR A 16 -39.66 1.86 -43.05
N THR A 17 -38.41 2.25 -43.35
CA THR A 17 -37.30 1.34 -43.65
C THR A 17 -36.12 1.62 -42.73
N THR A 18 -35.34 0.62 -42.46
CA THR A 18 -34.15 0.73 -41.62
C THR A 18 -32.88 0.42 -42.40
N SER A 19 -31.79 1.10 -42.08
CA SER A 19 -30.47 0.76 -42.61
C SER A 19 -29.95 -0.55 -42.05
N ASN A 20 -28.84 -1.06 -42.57
CA ASN A 20 -28.02 -2.05 -41.86
C ASN A 20 -27.53 -1.47 -40.50
N VAL A 21 -27.27 -2.36 -39.57
CA VAL A 21 -26.58 -2.01 -38.33
C VAL A 21 -25.09 -1.90 -38.60
N THR A 22 -24.47 -0.80 -38.18
CA THR A 22 -23.00 -0.66 -38.14
C THR A 22 -22.50 -0.87 -36.71
N VAL A 23 -21.36 -1.52 -36.58
CA VAL A 23 -20.70 -1.77 -35.30
C VAL A 23 -19.39 -0.98 -35.25
N GLY A 24 -19.23 -0.17 -34.22
CA GLY A 24 -17.98 0.49 -33.87
C GLY A 24 -17.35 -0.13 -32.63
N GLU A 25 -16.04 -0.07 -32.54
CA GLU A 25 -15.28 -0.50 -31.36
C GLU A 25 -14.76 0.71 -30.59
N LEU A 26 -14.88 0.67 -29.26
CA LEU A 26 -14.29 1.64 -28.38
C LEU A 26 -12.97 1.09 -27.87
N THR A 27 -11.86 1.70 -28.26
CA THR A 27 -10.53 1.33 -27.79
C THR A 27 -10.26 2.00 -26.46
N GLU A 28 -9.90 1.22 -25.46
CA GLU A 28 -9.42 1.74 -24.18
C GLU A 28 -8.01 2.33 -24.37
N THR A 29 -7.86 3.61 -24.05
CA THR A 29 -6.59 4.35 -24.21
C THR A 29 -5.88 4.62 -22.90
N LEU A 30 -6.56 4.44 -21.75
CA LEU A 30 -5.98 4.62 -20.43
C LEU A 30 -5.51 3.27 -19.86
N THR A 31 -4.29 3.24 -19.36
CA THR A 31 -3.78 2.16 -18.50
C THR A 31 -3.38 2.72 -17.15
N ALA A 32 -3.50 1.92 -16.11
CA ALA A 32 -3.11 2.27 -14.75
C ALA A 32 -2.20 1.19 -14.17
N ALA A 33 -1.20 1.63 -13.41
CA ALA A 33 -0.35 0.77 -12.59
C ALA A 33 -0.21 1.39 -11.20
N LYS A 34 -0.27 0.56 -10.15
CA LYS A 34 -0.09 0.97 -8.76
C LYS A 34 1.09 0.22 -8.18
N THR A 35 1.96 0.90 -7.48
CA THR A 35 3.13 0.31 -6.83
C THR A 35 3.35 0.94 -5.47
N ALA A 36 3.91 0.18 -4.53
CA ALA A 36 4.44 0.70 -3.28
C ALA A 36 5.94 0.93 -3.43
N VAL A 37 6.45 2.07 -2.94
CA VAL A 37 7.89 2.37 -2.95
C VAL A 37 8.67 1.34 -2.15
N VAL A 38 8.07 0.89 -1.02
CA VAL A 38 8.58 -0.22 -0.22
C VAL A 38 7.42 -1.21 -0.06
N PRO A 39 7.60 -2.49 -0.39
CA PRO A 39 6.52 -3.47 -0.38
C PRO A 39 6.18 -3.99 1.03
N THR A 40 6.74 -3.37 2.07
CA THR A 40 6.51 -3.76 3.47
C THR A 40 6.15 -2.56 4.33
N TYR A 41 5.44 -2.80 5.43
CA TYR A 41 5.09 -1.79 6.44
C TYR A 41 5.41 -2.29 7.86
N GLY A 42 5.90 -1.38 8.72
CA GLY A 42 6.01 -1.60 10.16
C GLY A 42 4.79 -1.04 10.90
N THR A 43 4.65 -1.31 12.19
CA THR A 43 3.52 -0.85 13.04
C THR A 43 3.37 0.68 13.07
N ASP A 44 4.49 1.40 13.00
CA ASP A 44 4.54 2.87 12.96
C ASP A 44 5.02 3.36 11.58
N GLY A 45 5.03 2.46 10.59
CA GLY A 45 5.56 2.71 9.26
C GLY A 45 4.59 3.48 8.37
N ARG A 46 5.12 3.93 7.25
CA ARG A 46 4.35 4.55 6.17
C ARG A 46 4.54 3.75 4.90
N VAL A 47 3.46 3.62 4.13
CA VAL A 47 3.50 3.09 2.77
C VAL A 47 3.32 4.25 1.82
N THR A 48 4.29 4.48 0.94
CA THR A 48 4.16 5.44 -0.15
C THR A 48 3.71 4.68 -1.38
N TYR A 49 2.50 5.00 -1.86
CA TYR A 49 1.97 4.47 -3.11
C TYR A 49 2.23 5.43 -4.26
N ILE A 50 2.52 4.85 -5.43
CA ILE A 50 2.62 5.54 -6.70
C ILE A 50 1.59 4.92 -7.63
N LEU A 51 0.66 5.74 -8.12
CA LEU A 51 -0.29 5.39 -9.16
C LEU A 51 0.14 6.08 -10.45
N SER A 52 0.47 5.30 -11.46
CA SER A 52 0.87 5.77 -12.78
C SER A 52 -0.26 5.52 -13.77
N LEU A 53 -0.69 6.57 -14.46
CA LEU A 53 -1.71 6.58 -15.50
C LEU A 53 -1.06 6.93 -16.83
N VAL A 54 -1.30 6.13 -17.87
CA VAL A 54 -0.79 6.39 -19.23
C VAL A 54 -1.95 6.45 -20.20
N ASN A 55 -2.05 7.55 -20.92
CA ASN A 55 -3.04 7.76 -21.97
C ASN A 55 -2.36 7.64 -23.35
N SER A 56 -2.62 6.55 -24.06
CA SER A 56 -2.12 6.31 -25.42
C SER A 56 -2.97 6.98 -26.51
N GLY A 57 -4.08 7.63 -26.11
CA GLY A 57 -4.99 8.31 -27.04
C GLY A 57 -4.48 9.67 -27.51
N THR A 58 -5.09 10.16 -28.55
CA THR A 58 -4.76 11.46 -29.18
C THR A 58 -5.47 12.66 -28.54
N ALA A 59 -6.39 12.43 -27.62
CA ALA A 59 -7.08 13.45 -26.81
C ALA A 59 -6.74 13.33 -25.34
N PRO A 60 -6.66 14.44 -24.59
CA PRO A 60 -6.47 14.38 -23.15
C PRO A 60 -7.71 13.80 -22.45
N LEU A 61 -7.49 13.02 -21.40
CA LEU A 61 -8.55 12.58 -20.49
C LEU A 61 -8.58 13.53 -19.30
N THR A 62 -9.72 14.21 -19.09
CA THR A 62 -9.86 15.27 -18.08
C THR A 62 -10.98 14.97 -17.10
N GLY A 63 -10.89 15.55 -15.90
CA GLY A 63 -11.92 15.40 -14.87
C GLY A 63 -12.03 13.95 -14.34
N LEU A 64 -10.97 13.17 -14.45
CA LEU A 64 -10.98 11.81 -13.93
C LEU A 64 -11.04 11.81 -12.40
N THR A 65 -11.68 10.78 -11.87
CA THR A 65 -11.75 10.48 -10.44
C THR A 65 -11.03 9.17 -10.18
N ILE A 66 -10.18 9.17 -9.17
CA ILE A 66 -9.52 7.97 -8.65
C ILE A 66 -10.15 7.66 -7.30
N THR A 67 -10.62 6.44 -7.12
CA THR A 67 -11.13 5.92 -5.85
C THR A 67 -10.24 4.78 -5.40
N ASP A 68 -9.65 4.93 -4.22
CA ASP A 68 -8.73 3.97 -3.60
C ASP A 68 -9.42 3.34 -2.39
N ASP A 69 -9.44 2.01 -2.32
CA ASP A 69 -10.15 1.27 -1.29
C ASP A 69 -9.40 1.16 0.05
N LEU A 70 -8.15 1.68 0.12
CA LEU A 70 -7.28 1.59 1.30
C LEU A 70 -7.12 0.16 1.84
N GLY A 71 -7.26 -0.83 0.94
CA GLY A 71 -7.16 -2.25 1.27
C GLY A 71 -8.36 -2.78 2.07
N GLY A 72 -9.51 -2.13 1.96
CA GLY A 72 -10.73 -2.49 2.70
C GLY A 72 -11.12 -3.95 2.51
N TYR A 73 -11.45 -4.64 3.62
CA TYR A 73 -11.91 -6.02 3.61
C TYR A 73 -13.07 -6.25 4.59
N THR A 74 -13.82 -7.32 4.36
CA THR A 74 -14.96 -7.66 5.23
C THR A 74 -14.47 -8.30 6.52
N PHE A 75 -14.87 -7.72 7.65
CA PHE A 75 -14.62 -8.25 8.99
C PHE A 75 -15.92 -8.21 9.80
N ASN A 76 -16.34 -9.38 10.30
CA ASN A 76 -17.68 -9.56 10.89
C ASN A 76 -18.78 -9.10 9.91
N ALA A 77 -19.65 -8.18 10.31
CA ALA A 77 -20.73 -7.67 9.47
C ALA A 77 -20.42 -6.32 8.80
N GLY A 78 -19.16 -5.86 8.81
CA GLY A 78 -18.74 -4.56 8.29
C GLY A 78 -17.49 -4.61 7.43
N THR A 79 -17.13 -3.46 6.84
CA THR A 79 -15.87 -3.27 6.16
C THR A 79 -14.90 -2.55 7.09
N VAL A 80 -13.71 -3.08 7.23
CA VAL A 80 -12.59 -2.45 7.95
C VAL A 80 -11.48 -2.09 6.98
N TYR A 81 -10.67 -1.12 7.35
CA TYR A 81 -9.65 -0.56 6.46
C TYR A 81 -8.29 -0.67 7.14
N PRO A 82 -7.39 -1.49 6.59
CA PRO A 82 -6.05 -1.69 7.13
C PRO A 82 -5.13 -0.49 6.94
N LEU A 83 -5.47 0.42 6.03
CA LEU A 83 -4.70 1.63 5.74
C LEU A 83 -5.54 2.89 5.99
N SER A 84 -4.86 3.98 6.37
CA SER A 84 -5.44 5.32 6.52
C SER A 84 -4.57 6.32 5.76
N TYR A 85 -5.19 7.19 4.96
CA TYR A 85 -4.50 8.22 4.19
C TYR A 85 -3.82 9.25 5.08
N THR A 86 -2.58 9.61 4.77
CA THR A 86 -1.86 10.72 5.41
C THR A 86 -2.23 12.04 4.73
N ALA A 87 -2.96 12.88 5.43
CA ALA A 87 -3.45 14.16 4.90
C ALA A 87 -2.30 15.06 4.39
N GLY A 88 -2.49 15.66 3.20
CA GLY A 88 -1.51 16.55 2.58
C GLY A 88 -0.29 15.87 1.93
N SER A 89 -0.23 14.53 1.96
CA SER A 89 0.89 13.78 1.37
C SER A 89 0.83 13.69 -0.16
N VAL A 90 -0.34 13.91 -0.77
CA VAL A 90 -0.52 13.74 -2.21
C VAL A 90 0.37 14.67 -3.02
N ARG A 91 1.00 14.11 -4.06
CA ARG A 91 1.74 14.81 -5.11
C ARG A 91 1.22 14.34 -6.46
N TYR A 92 1.00 15.27 -7.36
CA TYR A 92 0.44 15.03 -8.68
C TYR A 92 1.35 15.58 -9.76
N TYR A 93 1.66 14.77 -10.76
CA TYR A 93 2.53 15.11 -11.87
C TYR A 93 1.84 14.82 -13.19
N GLN A 94 2.07 15.67 -14.21
CA GLN A 94 1.72 15.43 -15.61
C GLN A 94 2.99 15.49 -16.44
N ASN A 95 3.29 14.44 -17.19
CA ASN A 95 4.50 14.33 -17.99
C ASN A 95 5.77 14.72 -17.21
N GLY A 96 5.88 14.30 -15.94
CA GLY A 96 6.98 14.60 -15.05
C GLY A 96 6.98 15.99 -14.41
N VAL A 97 6.03 16.86 -14.74
CA VAL A 97 5.92 18.21 -14.16
C VAL A 97 4.94 18.21 -13.00
N LEU A 98 5.39 18.68 -11.84
CA LEU A 98 4.54 18.82 -10.65
C LEU A 98 3.38 19.79 -10.91
N GLN A 99 2.18 19.37 -10.59
CA GLN A 99 0.94 20.13 -10.69
C GLN A 99 0.43 20.53 -9.29
N ALA A 100 -0.59 21.38 -9.27
CA ALA A 100 -1.38 21.62 -8.07
C ALA A 100 -1.98 20.28 -7.56
N ALA A 101 -2.03 20.11 -6.24
CA ALA A 101 -2.64 18.93 -5.67
C ALA A 101 -4.11 18.80 -6.09
N PRO A 102 -4.59 17.59 -6.43
CA PRO A 102 -6.00 17.37 -6.74
C PRO A 102 -6.87 17.58 -5.50
N ALA A 103 -8.16 17.74 -5.68
CA ALA A 103 -9.09 17.73 -4.56
C ALA A 103 -9.13 16.30 -3.96
N VAL A 104 -9.05 16.22 -2.62
CA VAL A 104 -8.95 14.97 -1.87
C VAL A 104 -10.11 14.82 -0.91
N THR A 105 -10.79 13.67 -0.97
CA THR A 105 -11.67 13.20 0.10
C THR A 105 -10.96 12.05 0.80
N ALA A 106 -10.57 12.25 2.05
CA ALA A 106 -9.68 11.33 2.78
C ALA A 106 -10.27 9.92 3.01
N GLY A 107 -11.58 9.80 2.91
CA GLY A 107 -12.29 8.53 2.94
C GLY A 107 -12.34 7.80 4.28
N PRO A 108 -12.56 6.49 4.35
CA PRO A 108 -12.60 5.49 3.28
C PRO A 108 -13.91 5.46 2.47
N PRO A 109 -13.89 5.26 1.15
CA PRO A 109 -12.69 5.17 0.32
C PRO A 109 -12.00 6.52 0.13
N LEU A 110 -10.68 6.51 -0.11
CA LEU A 110 -9.91 7.70 -0.46
C LEU A 110 -10.21 8.09 -1.91
N THR A 111 -10.48 9.37 -2.16
CA THR A 111 -10.83 9.83 -3.51
C THR A 111 -10.00 11.03 -3.91
N PHE A 112 -9.47 11.00 -5.14
CA PHE A 112 -8.81 12.13 -5.81
C PHE A 112 -9.64 12.54 -7.01
N THR A 113 -9.99 13.82 -7.15
CA THR A 113 -10.83 14.32 -8.26
C THR A 113 -10.13 15.42 -9.04
N GLY A 114 -10.57 15.59 -10.29
CA GLY A 114 -10.00 16.60 -11.18
C GLY A 114 -8.69 16.19 -11.86
N ILE A 115 -8.41 14.89 -11.94
CA ILE A 115 -7.20 14.37 -12.57
C ILE A 115 -7.29 14.52 -14.09
N THR A 116 -6.19 14.95 -14.69
CA THR A 116 -6.02 15.04 -16.15
C THR A 116 -4.81 14.20 -16.57
N VAL A 117 -4.99 13.38 -17.60
CA VAL A 117 -3.89 12.67 -18.27
C VAL A 117 -3.74 13.21 -19.68
N PRO A 118 -2.62 13.88 -20.04
CA PRO A 118 -2.41 14.46 -21.35
C PRO A 118 -2.54 13.43 -22.48
N ALA A 119 -2.85 13.90 -23.69
CA ALA A 119 -2.85 13.07 -24.89
C ALA A 119 -1.45 12.50 -25.15
N GLY A 120 -1.33 11.19 -25.41
CA GLY A 120 -0.05 10.51 -25.61
C GLY A 120 0.92 10.66 -24.45
N GLY A 121 0.41 10.95 -23.23
CA GLY A 121 1.20 11.30 -22.06
C GLY A 121 0.83 10.49 -20.82
N ASN A 122 1.33 10.97 -19.68
CA ASN A 122 1.11 10.29 -18.39
C ASN A 122 0.73 11.26 -17.27
N ALA A 123 0.13 10.70 -16.22
CA ALA A 123 -0.04 11.32 -14.92
C ALA A 123 0.46 10.38 -13.84
N VAL A 124 1.07 10.95 -12.81
CA VAL A 124 1.54 10.19 -11.64
C VAL A 124 0.99 10.83 -10.37
N ILE A 125 0.36 10.03 -9.53
CA ILE A 125 -0.12 10.42 -8.22
C ILE A 125 0.67 9.64 -7.17
N ALA A 126 1.41 10.32 -6.32
CA ALA A 126 2.09 9.74 -5.17
C ALA A 126 1.39 10.20 -3.89
N TYR A 127 1.15 9.29 -2.95
CA TYR A 127 0.53 9.59 -1.66
C TYR A 127 1.00 8.60 -0.60
N GLU A 128 0.84 8.98 0.67
CA GLU A 128 1.21 8.15 1.81
C GLU A 128 -0.02 7.63 2.55
N ALA A 129 0.08 6.40 3.03
CA ALA A 129 -0.86 5.79 3.94
C ALA A 129 -0.12 5.18 5.14
N VAL A 130 -0.79 5.11 6.28
CA VAL A 130 -0.28 4.47 7.50
C VAL A 130 -1.13 3.24 7.83
N PRO A 131 -0.53 2.16 8.36
CA PRO A 131 -1.28 1.01 8.83
C PRO A 131 -2.18 1.39 10.01
N THR A 132 -3.36 0.79 10.08
CA THR A 132 -4.31 0.90 11.19
C THR A 132 -4.24 -0.34 12.06
N ALA A 133 -5.02 -0.39 13.14
CA ALA A 133 -5.18 -1.58 13.97
C ALA A 133 -5.77 -2.80 13.21
N PHE A 134 -6.29 -2.60 12.00
CA PHE A 134 -6.83 -3.66 11.14
C PHE A 134 -5.81 -4.16 10.10
N ALA A 135 -4.60 -3.58 10.07
CA ALA A 135 -3.53 -4.10 9.23
C ALA A 135 -2.99 -5.40 9.84
N PRO A 136 -2.74 -6.46 9.03
CA PRO A 136 -2.16 -7.70 9.54
C PRO A 136 -0.85 -7.44 10.28
N PRO A 137 -0.66 -8.01 11.49
CA PRO A 137 0.55 -7.73 12.29
C PRO A 137 1.70 -8.71 12.01
N THR A 138 1.47 -9.76 11.21
CA THR A 138 2.46 -10.84 10.95
C THR A 138 2.74 -10.98 9.47
N ALA A 139 3.92 -11.49 9.13
CA ALA A 139 4.37 -11.68 7.75
C ALA A 139 3.50 -12.63 6.90
N GLU A 140 2.58 -13.37 7.52
CA GLU A 140 1.64 -14.26 6.82
C GLU A 140 0.43 -13.51 6.25
N GLY A 141 0.15 -12.31 6.73
CA GLY A 141 -0.91 -11.45 6.24
C GLY A 141 -0.42 -10.46 5.19
N THR A 142 -1.31 -10.01 4.32
CA THR A 142 -1.01 -8.99 3.32
C THR A 142 -2.15 -7.98 3.24
N VAL A 143 -1.85 -6.77 2.77
CA VAL A 143 -2.82 -5.75 2.43
C VAL A 143 -2.79 -5.54 0.92
N THR A 144 -3.86 -5.92 0.23
CA THR A 144 -4.05 -5.60 -1.19
C THR A 144 -4.86 -4.33 -1.30
N ASN A 145 -4.24 -3.28 -1.82
CA ASN A 145 -4.83 -1.96 -1.97
C ASN A 145 -5.14 -1.69 -3.45
N SER A 146 -6.40 -1.39 -3.76
CA SER A 146 -6.93 -1.25 -5.12
C SER A 146 -7.37 0.17 -5.40
N ALA A 147 -6.95 0.70 -6.55
CA ALA A 147 -7.38 1.99 -7.05
C ALA A 147 -8.19 1.82 -8.34
N SER A 148 -9.32 2.51 -8.46
CA SER A 148 -10.18 2.52 -9.63
C SER A 148 -10.24 3.93 -10.21
N VAL A 149 -9.99 4.06 -11.51
CA VAL A 149 -10.04 5.32 -12.25
C VAL A 149 -11.30 5.35 -13.08
N THR A 150 -12.12 6.39 -12.92
CA THR A 150 -13.38 6.61 -13.64
C THR A 150 -13.45 8.02 -14.20
N GLY A 151 -14.30 8.26 -15.18
CA GLY A 151 -14.53 9.59 -15.71
C GLY A 151 -14.94 9.60 -17.18
N ALA A 152 -15.20 10.79 -17.70
CA ALA A 152 -15.57 10.97 -19.11
C ALA A 152 -14.45 10.50 -20.04
N GLY A 153 -14.81 9.79 -21.12
CA GLY A 153 -13.87 9.21 -22.08
C GLY A 153 -13.43 7.78 -21.74
N LEU A 154 -13.83 7.22 -20.59
CA LEU A 154 -13.60 5.82 -20.22
C LEU A 154 -14.90 5.04 -20.37
N ALA A 155 -14.87 3.93 -21.09
CA ALA A 155 -16.02 3.02 -21.22
C ALA A 155 -16.23 2.20 -19.93
N ASN A 156 -15.14 1.82 -19.28
CA ASN A 156 -15.12 1.04 -18.06
C ASN A 156 -14.12 1.66 -17.06
N PRO A 157 -14.29 1.42 -15.75
CA PRO A 157 -13.29 1.75 -14.77
C PRO A 157 -11.96 1.05 -15.07
N VAL A 158 -10.84 1.78 -14.97
CA VAL A 158 -9.49 1.21 -15.09
C VAL A 158 -8.96 0.99 -13.68
N THR A 159 -8.63 -0.25 -13.33
CA THR A 159 -8.18 -0.62 -11.99
C THR A 159 -6.71 -0.98 -11.95
N ALA A 160 -6.07 -0.67 -10.83
CA ALA A 160 -4.70 -1.07 -10.52
C ALA A 160 -4.61 -1.46 -9.04
N THR A 161 -3.87 -2.51 -8.74
CA THR A 161 -3.72 -3.05 -7.40
C THR A 161 -2.26 -3.17 -7.02
N GLU A 162 -1.99 -3.05 -5.72
CA GLU A 162 -0.68 -3.31 -5.12
C GLU A 162 -0.86 -4.03 -3.81
N THR A 163 0.05 -4.96 -3.51
CA THR A 163 0.03 -5.75 -2.28
C THR A 163 1.27 -5.44 -1.46
N VAL A 164 1.07 -5.08 -0.20
CA VAL A 164 2.14 -4.89 0.78
C VAL A 164 1.97 -5.86 1.94
N ALA A 165 3.10 -6.26 2.53
CA ALA A 165 3.14 -7.18 3.67
C ALA A 165 3.67 -6.47 4.92
N PRO A 166 3.34 -6.92 6.14
CA PRO A 166 4.03 -6.45 7.32
C PRO A 166 5.51 -6.85 7.27
N GLU A 167 6.35 -6.01 7.82
CA GLU A 167 7.75 -6.33 8.03
C GLU A 167 7.88 -7.59 8.89
N ALA A 168 8.88 -8.43 8.58
CA ALA A 168 9.15 -9.61 9.38
C ALA A 168 9.42 -9.22 10.84
N ALA A 169 8.77 -9.90 11.79
CA ALA A 169 9.00 -9.71 13.20
C ALA A 169 10.48 -9.87 13.57
N PRO A 170 10.98 -9.19 14.61
CA PRO A 170 12.37 -9.34 15.03
C PRO A 170 12.63 -10.81 15.39
N ALA A 171 13.61 -11.41 14.74
CA ALA A 171 14.08 -12.74 15.07
C ALA A 171 15.14 -12.61 16.17
N LEU A 172 14.74 -12.89 17.41
CA LEU A 172 15.63 -12.83 18.57
C LEU A 172 16.06 -14.23 18.97
N THR A 173 17.37 -14.40 19.18
CA THR A 173 17.92 -15.56 19.85
C THR A 173 18.65 -15.14 21.13
N ILE A 174 18.51 -15.92 22.18
CA ILE A 174 19.25 -15.76 23.42
C ILE A 174 19.96 -17.08 23.75
N ASN A 175 21.26 -17.00 23.95
CA ASN A 175 22.08 -18.11 24.44
C ASN A 175 22.68 -17.73 25.79
N LYS A 176 22.61 -18.62 26.74
CA LYS A 176 23.23 -18.47 28.07
C LYS A 176 24.37 -19.47 28.22
N SER A 177 25.52 -19.00 28.67
CA SER A 177 26.66 -19.84 29.03
C SER A 177 27.16 -19.51 30.44
N LEU A 178 27.80 -20.47 31.06
CA LEU A 178 28.34 -20.37 32.42
C LEU A 178 29.82 -20.72 32.39
N SER A 179 30.63 -19.95 33.11
CA SER A 179 32.04 -20.23 33.31
C SER A 179 32.49 -19.77 34.71
N PRO A 180 33.21 -20.63 35.44
CA PRO A 180 33.47 -22.05 35.19
C PRO A 180 32.17 -22.89 35.38
N THR A 181 32.12 -24.07 34.80
CA THR A 181 30.98 -25.00 34.94
C THR A 181 31.02 -25.82 36.22
N THR A 182 32.21 -25.92 36.85
CA THR A 182 32.44 -26.60 38.12
C THR A 182 32.97 -25.58 39.12
N VAL A 183 32.39 -25.47 40.27
CA VAL A 183 32.74 -24.47 41.28
C VAL A 183 32.90 -25.10 42.67
N THR A 184 33.75 -24.47 43.50
CA THR A 184 33.84 -24.73 44.93
C THR A 184 33.04 -23.65 45.68
N GLU A 185 32.83 -23.87 46.98
CA GLU A 185 32.17 -22.91 47.86
C GLU A 185 32.88 -21.52 47.77
N ASN A 186 32.09 -20.44 47.67
CA ASN A 186 32.56 -19.05 47.52
C ASN A 186 33.29 -18.74 46.18
N SER A 187 33.17 -19.60 45.16
CA SER A 187 33.71 -19.32 43.84
C SER A 187 32.86 -18.28 43.08
N ARG A 188 33.54 -17.46 42.23
CA ARG A 188 32.86 -16.54 41.35
C ARG A 188 32.38 -17.30 40.10
N LEU A 189 31.13 -17.01 39.70
CA LEU A 189 30.49 -17.53 38.47
C LEU A 189 30.25 -16.39 37.49
N THR A 190 30.59 -16.60 36.25
CA THR A 190 30.28 -15.66 35.17
C THR A 190 29.22 -16.26 34.25
N TYR A 191 28.06 -15.62 34.18
CA TYR A 191 27.04 -15.91 33.18
C TYR A 191 27.22 -15.00 32.00
N THR A 192 27.29 -15.56 30.82
CA THR A 192 27.33 -14.79 29.56
C THR A 192 26.01 -15.02 28.80
N PHE A 193 25.30 -13.94 28.55
CA PHE A 193 24.11 -13.94 27.70
C PHE A 193 24.50 -13.37 26.33
N THR A 194 24.33 -14.15 25.27
CA THR A 194 24.49 -13.69 23.91
C THR A 194 23.11 -13.50 23.29
N ILE A 195 22.76 -12.25 22.97
CA ILE A 195 21.49 -11.89 22.35
C ILE A 195 21.80 -11.47 20.93
N GLN A 196 21.16 -12.13 19.97
CA GLN A 196 21.28 -11.82 18.55
C GLN A 196 19.91 -11.42 18.03
N ASN A 197 19.85 -10.23 17.43
CA ASN A 197 18.69 -9.76 16.69
C ASN A 197 19.03 -9.82 15.20
N THR A 198 18.40 -10.72 14.47
CA THR A 198 18.49 -10.85 13.01
C THR A 198 17.32 -10.18 12.30
N GLY A 199 16.36 -9.64 13.05
CA GLY A 199 15.22 -8.89 12.52
C GLY A 199 15.56 -7.44 12.21
N ILE A 200 14.63 -6.75 11.59
CA ILE A 200 14.76 -5.37 11.14
C ILE A 200 14.48 -4.32 12.23
N TYR A 201 13.82 -4.70 13.33
CA TYR A 201 13.57 -3.80 14.46
C TYR A 201 14.84 -3.58 15.28
N HIS A 202 15.11 -2.31 15.61
CA HIS A 202 16.38 -1.90 16.21
C HIS A 202 16.37 -1.87 17.76
N THR A 203 15.22 -2.00 18.40
CA THR A 203 15.10 -1.86 19.86
C THR A 203 14.53 -3.13 20.48
N VAL A 204 15.25 -3.70 21.43
CA VAL A 204 14.83 -4.86 22.23
C VAL A 204 14.93 -4.50 23.70
N THR A 205 13.91 -4.79 24.49
CA THR A 205 13.96 -4.70 25.95
C THR A 205 14.23 -6.07 26.53
N LEU A 206 15.27 -6.20 27.31
CA LEU A 206 15.62 -7.42 28.02
C LEU A 206 15.34 -7.24 29.52
N ASP A 207 14.47 -8.09 30.06
CA ASP A 207 14.25 -8.22 31.50
C ASP A 207 14.98 -9.47 31.98
N LEU A 208 15.94 -9.30 32.88
CA LEU A 208 16.67 -10.38 33.50
C LEU A 208 16.24 -10.50 34.95
N GLU A 209 15.66 -11.65 35.31
CA GLU A 209 15.33 -11.98 36.71
C GLU A 209 16.37 -12.94 37.27
N HIS A 210 16.99 -12.59 38.39
CA HIS A 210 17.85 -13.45 39.16
C HIS A 210 17.51 -13.26 40.63
N GLU A 211 16.99 -14.28 41.26
CA GLU A 211 16.48 -14.47 42.65
C GLU A 211 16.22 -13.23 43.56
N ALA A 212 16.75 -12.06 43.26
CA ALA A 212 16.51 -10.80 43.99
C ALA A 212 16.76 -9.50 43.20
N LEU A 213 17.11 -9.55 41.93
CA LEU A 213 17.48 -8.35 41.19
C LEU A 213 16.82 -8.31 39.80
N LEU A 214 15.89 -7.37 39.61
CA LEU A 214 15.32 -7.06 38.31
C LEU A 214 16.20 -6.01 37.61
N ILE A 215 16.91 -6.40 36.55
CA ILE A 215 17.74 -5.48 35.76
C ILE A 215 17.03 -5.23 34.42
N ARG A 216 16.64 -3.98 34.17
CA ARG A 216 16.04 -3.54 32.88
C ARG A 216 17.06 -2.77 32.04
N HIS A 217 17.35 -3.27 30.85
CA HIS A 217 18.22 -2.59 29.91
C HIS A 217 17.59 -2.49 28.51
N LYS A 218 17.73 -1.31 27.87
CA LYS A 218 17.40 -1.10 26.47
C LYS A 218 18.62 -1.35 25.59
N PHE A 219 18.50 -2.20 24.56
CA PHE A 219 19.61 -2.56 23.69
C PHE A 219 19.36 -2.17 22.24
N CYS A 220 20.41 -1.64 21.60
CA CYS A 220 20.51 -1.53 20.16
C CYS A 220 21.35 -2.70 19.61
N ARG A 221 21.10 -3.08 18.37
CA ARG A 221 21.70 -4.18 17.58
C ARG A 221 23.07 -4.69 18.05
N ASN A 222 23.21 -6.01 18.25
CA ASN A 222 24.46 -6.75 18.50
C ASN A 222 25.33 -6.26 19.67
N ARG A 223 24.90 -6.49 20.91
CA ARG A 223 25.81 -6.33 22.05
C ARG A 223 25.95 -7.63 22.87
N LYS A 224 27.20 -7.90 23.22
CA LYS A 224 27.54 -8.93 24.20
C LYS A 224 27.56 -8.30 25.61
N ILE A 225 26.86 -8.89 26.56
CA ILE A 225 26.79 -8.42 27.93
C ILE A 225 27.37 -9.50 28.84
N SER A 226 28.30 -9.12 29.67
CA SER A 226 28.88 -9.97 30.72
C SER A 226 28.56 -9.33 32.05
N PHE A 227 28.07 -10.13 33.01
CA PHE A 227 27.87 -9.75 34.41
C PHE A 227 28.90 -10.52 35.24
N ASP A 228 29.61 -9.84 36.11
CA ASP A 228 30.51 -10.41 37.09
C ASP A 228 29.81 -10.66 38.41
#